data_06504db419fa76dda31bc17da2863b02
#
_entry.id   06504db419fa76dda31bc17da2863b02
#
_cell.length_a   1.000
_cell.length_b   1.000
_cell.length_c   1.000
_cell.angle_alpha   90.00
_cell.angle_beta   90.00
_cell.angle_gamma   90.00
#
_symmetry.space_group_name_H-M   'P 1'
#
loop_
_entity.id
_entity.type
_entity.pdbx_description
1 polymer ?
#
loop_
_entity_poly.entity_id
_entity_poly.type
_entity_poly.pdbx_seq_one_letter_code
_entity_poly.pdbx_strand_id
1 'polypeptide(L)'
;MANVSFANGTYAFKFPKNKTPEQCAEWLMKLADKLDGENVYYATRLSLFNKEGLIDDISSDNNSICINFDGDGRWNYSNNLEWFETDEELSSLLGEMDGIEIIIDYTDYEFGNMFIGAGRALVSYHTDTVKVVDTFDSEDLTLESFINYGAGDEEMWKEMMGIDDEEDHFDESKEVLEDQDEEPNSLTKSLK
;
A
#
# COMPACT_ATOMS: atom_id res chain seq x y z
N MET A 1 -12.39 -15.41 -6.46
CA MET A 1 -11.30 -14.48 -6.84
C MET A 1 -10.29 -14.54 -5.72
N ALA A 2 -8.99 -14.57 -6.00
CA ALA A 2 -8.01 -14.48 -4.93
C ALA A 2 -8.03 -13.03 -4.44
N ASN A 3 -8.16 -12.85 -3.13
CA ASN A 3 -8.08 -11.53 -2.52
C ASN A 3 -6.65 -11.04 -2.68
N VAL A 4 -6.50 -9.83 -3.20
CA VAL A 4 -5.22 -9.15 -3.33
C VAL A 4 -5.22 -8.02 -2.30
N SER A 5 -4.21 -8.04 -1.45
CA SER A 5 -3.91 -7.00 -0.48
C SER A 5 -2.79 -6.11 -1.04
N PHE A 6 -2.81 -4.86 -0.66
CA PHE A 6 -1.81 -3.85 -1.01
C PHE A 6 -1.24 -3.26 0.28
N ALA A 7 0.06 -3.13 0.34
CA ALA A 7 0.72 -2.47 1.46
C ALA A 7 1.69 -1.39 0.99
N ASN A 8 1.84 -0.37 1.81
CA ASN A 8 2.87 0.64 1.68
C ASN A 8 3.40 1.06 3.04
N GLY A 9 4.57 1.64 3.06
CA GLY A 9 5.16 2.08 4.32
C GLY A 9 6.66 2.27 4.25
N THR A 10 7.34 1.99 5.36
CA THR A 10 8.78 2.18 5.49
C THR A 10 9.47 0.99 6.13
N TYR A 11 10.67 0.71 5.65
CA TYR A 11 11.64 -0.19 6.26
C TYR A 11 12.78 0.65 6.85
N ALA A 12 12.92 0.66 8.15
CA ALA A 12 14.06 1.29 8.84
C ALA A 12 15.06 0.19 9.23
N PHE A 13 16.22 0.19 8.58
CA PHE A 13 17.30 -0.75 8.81
C PHE A 13 18.31 -0.16 9.79
N LYS A 14 18.72 -0.95 10.76
CA LYS A 14 19.85 -0.66 11.64
C LYS A 14 20.86 -1.79 11.51
N PHE A 15 21.95 -1.51 10.84
CA PHE A 15 23.00 -2.49 10.55
C PHE A 15 23.97 -2.70 11.72
N PRO A 16 24.58 -3.89 11.78
CA PRO A 16 25.64 -4.17 12.77
C PRO A 16 26.83 -3.23 12.60
N LYS A 17 27.40 -2.75 13.70
CA LYS A 17 28.53 -1.80 13.69
C LYS A 17 29.82 -2.33 13.08
N ASN A 18 29.96 -3.65 12.98
CA ASN A 18 31.11 -4.32 12.38
C ASN A 18 31.01 -4.47 10.85
N LYS A 19 29.94 -3.98 10.23
CA LYS A 19 29.75 -3.97 8.78
C LYS A 19 30.06 -2.60 8.19
N THR A 20 30.66 -2.59 7.00
CA THR A 20 30.90 -1.33 6.28
C THR A 20 29.65 -0.89 5.52
N PRO A 21 29.49 0.40 5.21
CA PRO A 21 28.37 0.89 4.39
C PRO A 21 28.23 0.17 3.04
N GLU A 22 29.35 -0.18 2.40
CA GLU A 22 29.37 -0.93 1.14
C GLU A 22 28.79 -2.34 1.30
N GLN A 23 29.14 -3.04 2.39
CA GLN A 23 28.58 -4.36 2.71
C GLN A 23 27.09 -4.27 2.99
N CYS A 24 26.67 -3.23 3.72
CA CYS A 24 25.26 -2.99 4.02
C CYS A 24 24.45 -2.69 2.74
N ALA A 25 24.98 -1.85 1.84
CA ALA A 25 24.32 -1.53 0.58
C ALA A 25 24.20 -2.77 -0.34
N GLU A 26 25.26 -3.57 -0.47
CA GLU A 26 25.22 -4.83 -1.25
C GLU A 26 24.20 -5.82 -0.70
N TRP A 27 24.16 -5.98 0.61
CA TRP A 27 23.21 -6.85 1.26
C TRP A 27 21.76 -6.35 1.08
N LEU A 28 21.53 -5.04 1.20
CA LEU A 28 20.22 -4.43 1.03
C LEU A 28 19.66 -4.64 -0.40
N MET A 29 20.52 -4.54 -1.42
CA MET A 29 20.13 -4.84 -2.79
C MET A 29 19.72 -6.31 -2.97
N LYS A 30 20.47 -7.27 -2.36
CA LYS A 30 20.08 -8.68 -2.37
C LYS A 30 18.73 -8.93 -1.66
N LEU A 31 18.51 -8.23 -0.53
CA LEU A 31 17.25 -8.32 0.19
C LEU A 31 16.10 -7.80 -0.66
N ALA A 32 16.25 -6.66 -1.32
CA ALA A 32 15.25 -6.12 -2.20
C ALA A 32 14.89 -7.07 -3.35
N ASP A 33 15.90 -7.64 -4.02
CA ASP A 33 15.69 -8.65 -5.08
C ASP A 33 14.94 -9.88 -4.54
N LYS A 34 15.23 -10.31 -3.31
CA LYS A 34 14.54 -11.46 -2.69
C LYS A 34 13.10 -11.13 -2.32
N LEU A 35 12.81 -9.93 -1.82
CA LEU A 35 11.47 -9.50 -1.43
C LEU A 35 10.54 -9.23 -2.62
N ASP A 36 11.08 -8.82 -3.77
CA ASP A 36 10.34 -8.59 -5.03
C ASP A 36 10.38 -9.80 -5.99
N GLY A 37 10.89 -10.94 -5.54
CA GLY A 37 11.09 -12.12 -6.39
C GLY A 37 9.80 -12.76 -6.89
N GLU A 38 9.82 -13.36 -8.09
CA GLU A 38 8.66 -13.95 -8.79
C GLU A 38 7.97 -15.12 -8.04
N ASN A 39 8.62 -15.69 -7.02
CA ASN A 39 8.11 -16.86 -6.30
C ASN A 39 7.51 -16.56 -4.93
N VAL A 40 7.37 -15.30 -4.59
CA VAL A 40 6.80 -14.88 -3.30
C VAL A 40 5.28 -14.70 -3.40
N TYR A 41 4.56 -15.06 -2.34
CA TYR A 41 3.13 -14.83 -2.26
C TYR A 41 2.77 -13.34 -2.15
N TYR A 42 3.74 -12.53 -1.73
CA TYR A 42 3.63 -11.09 -1.56
C TYR A 42 4.91 -10.43 -2.07
N ALA A 43 4.81 -9.66 -3.15
CA ALA A 43 5.92 -8.88 -3.66
C ALA A 43 6.08 -7.60 -2.85
N THR A 44 7.28 -7.34 -2.33
CA THR A 44 7.61 -6.11 -1.59
C THR A 44 8.74 -5.39 -2.31
N ARG A 45 8.43 -4.23 -2.86
CA ARG A 45 9.33 -3.41 -3.65
C ARG A 45 9.91 -2.28 -2.80
N LEU A 46 11.18 -2.38 -2.45
CA LEU A 46 11.89 -1.31 -1.75
C LEU A 46 12.29 -0.21 -2.75
N SER A 47 12.00 1.04 -2.43
CA SER A 47 12.37 2.22 -3.24
C SER A 47 13.86 2.53 -3.08
N LEU A 48 14.72 1.67 -3.65
CA LEU A 48 16.17 1.82 -3.56
C LEU A 48 16.69 2.83 -4.60
N PHE A 49 17.68 3.61 -4.18
CA PHE A 49 18.52 4.39 -5.08
C PHE A 49 19.63 3.51 -5.68
N ASN A 50 20.57 4.15 -6.42
CA ASN A 50 21.77 3.45 -6.86
C ASN A 50 22.67 3.12 -5.65
N LYS A 51 23.63 2.18 -5.85
CA LYS A 51 24.50 1.68 -4.79
C LYS A 51 25.30 2.79 -4.10
N GLU A 52 25.80 3.76 -4.85
CA GLU A 52 26.58 4.89 -4.33
C GLU A 52 25.75 5.76 -3.39
N GLY A 53 24.51 6.08 -3.77
CA GLY A 53 23.58 6.82 -2.91
C GLY A 53 23.24 6.07 -1.62
N LEU A 54 23.03 4.74 -1.70
CA LEU A 54 22.81 3.92 -0.51
C LEU A 54 24.01 3.93 0.45
N ILE A 55 25.24 3.86 -0.08
CA ILE A 55 26.47 3.94 0.73
C ILE A 55 26.56 5.28 1.44
N ASP A 56 26.28 6.39 0.74
CA ASP A 56 26.34 7.73 1.30
C ASP A 56 25.30 7.91 2.41
N ASP A 57 24.05 7.45 2.19
CA ASP A 57 22.98 7.53 3.19
C ASP A 57 23.29 6.69 4.43
N ILE A 58 23.70 5.44 4.27
CA ILE A 58 24.07 4.55 5.37
C ILE A 58 25.24 5.11 6.17
N SER A 59 26.24 5.71 5.49
CA SER A 59 27.42 6.32 6.13
C SER A 59 27.04 7.56 6.93
N SER A 60 26.10 8.37 6.43
CA SER A 60 25.68 9.62 7.06
C SER A 60 24.82 9.39 8.30
N ASP A 61 24.08 8.27 8.36
CA ASP A 61 23.11 7.95 9.42
C ASP A 61 23.58 6.82 10.35
N ASN A 62 24.87 6.76 10.62
CA ASN A 62 25.47 5.86 11.61
C ASN A 62 25.10 4.37 11.42
N ASN A 63 25.23 3.85 10.20
CA ASN A 63 24.82 2.50 9.78
C ASN A 63 23.31 2.24 9.88
N SER A 64 22.51 3.24 9.60
CA SER A 64 21.05 3.12 9.50
C SER A 64 20.57 3.67 8.17
N ILE A 65 19.41 3.25 7.72
CA ILE A 65 18.70 3.83 6.56
C ILE A 65 17.22 3.54 6.67
N CYS A 66 16.39 4.51 6.24
CA CYS A 66 14.95 4.33 6.12
C CYS A 66 14.52 4.39 4.65
N ILE A 67 13.78 3.38 4.19
CA ILE A 67 13.42 3.18 2.80
C ILE A 67 11.92 2.98 2.69
N ASN A 68 11.27 3.70 1.77
CA ASN A 68 9.87 3.47 1.46
C ASN A 68 9.71 2.16 0.69
N PHE A 69 8.56 1.54 0.85
CA PHE A 69 8.17 0.38 0.06
C PHE A 69 6.72 0.46 -0.38
N ASP A 70 6.41 -0.27 -1.42
CA ASP A 70 5.09 -0.71 -1.82
C ASP A 70 5.08 -2.21 -2.03
N GLY A 71 3.91 -2.82 -1.88
CA GLY A 71 3.78 -4.25 -2.05
C GLY A 71 2.36 -4.66 -2.38
N ASP A 72 2.25 -5.82 -3.01
CA ASP A 72 0.98 -6.45 -3.31
C ASP A 72 1.10 -7.97 -3.28
N GLY A 73 0.02 -8.63 -2.92
CA GLY A 73 0.04 -10.08 -2.86
C GLY A 73 -1.23 -10.70 -2.30
N ARG A 74 -1.09 -11.96 -1.94
CA ARG A 74 -2.18 -12.72 -1.32
C ARG A 74 -2.09 -12.59 0.18
N TRP A 75 -3.28 -12.52 0.83
CA TRP A 75 -3.44 -12.29 2.26
C TRP A 75 -2.92 -10.90 2.68
N ASN A 76 -3.13 -10.55 3.94
CA ASN A 76 -2.64 -9.30 4.46
C ASN A 76 -1.10 -9.32 4.64
N TYR A 77 -0.52 -8.13 4.70
CA TYR A 77 0.92 -7.96 4.81
C TYR A 77 1.48 -8.52 6.12
N SER A 78 0.75 -8.39 7.23
CA SER A 78 1.09 -8.95 8.53
C SER A 78 1.34 -10.46 8.46
N ASN A 79 0.45 -11.21 7.80
CA ASN A 79 0.63 -12.66 7.61
C ASN A 79 1.88 -13.01 6.80
N ASN A 80 2.27 -12.14 5.86
CA ASN A 80 3.45 -12.37 5.03
C ASN A 80 4.77 -12.06 5.76
N LEU A 81 4.74 -11.33 6.87
CA LEU A 81 5.94 -11.09 7.68
C LEU A 81 6.49 -12.36 8.35
N GLU A 82 5.66 -13.39 8.57
CA GLU A 82 6.12 -14.72 9.05
C GLU A 82 7.12 -15.36 8.08
N TRP A 83 7.17 -14.92 6.83
CA TRP A 83 8.11 -15.40 5.85
C TRP A 83 9.57 -15.13 6.23
N PHE A 84 9.85 -14.05 6.96
CA PHE A 84 11.18 -13.79 7.51
C PHE A 84 11.67 -14.92 8.41
N GLU A 85 10.76 -15.61 9.12
CA GLU A 85 11.11 -16.73 10.02
C GLU A 85 11.10 -18.10 9.32
N THR A 86 10.32 -18.25 8.23
CA THR A 86 10.02 -19.56 7.62
C THR A 86 10.78 -19.83 6.31
N ASP A 87 11.24 -18.79 5.61
CA ASP A 87 12.02 -18.95 4.36
C ASP A 87 13.50 -19.12 4.67
N GLU A 88 14.08 -20.28 4.26
CA GLU A 88 15.48 -20.61 4.53
C GLU A 88 16.46 -19.67 3.83
N GLU A 89 16.15 -19.20 2.62
CA GLU A 89 17.04 -18.30 1.87
C GLU A 89 17.04 -16.92 2.49
N LEU A 90 15.86 -16.42 2.92
CA LEU A 90 15.73 -15.14 3.59
C LEU A 90 16.40 -15.17 4.96
N SER A 91 16.20 -16.25 5.73
CA SER A 91 16.89 -16.45 7.00
C SER A 91 18.41 -16.52 6.83
N SER A 92 18.91 -17.21 5.77
CA SER A 92 20.34 -17.24 5.44
C SER A 92 20.88 -15.85 5.09
N LEU A 93 20.13 -15.08 4.32
CA LEU A 93 20.49 -13.70 3.97
C LEU A 93 20.55 -12.80 5.21
N LEU A 94 19.58 -12.91 6.11
CA LEU A 94 19.62 -12.18 7.40
C LEU A 94 20.85 -12.57 8.22
N GLY A 95 21.27 -13.85 8.17
CA GLY A 95 22.47 -14.35 8.83
C GLY A 95 23.78 -13.70 8.37
N GLU A 96 23.84 -13.20 7.12
CA GLU A 96 25.00 -12.40 6.65
C GLU A 96 25.15 -11.10 7.46
N MET A 97 24.08 -10.65 8.13
CA MET A 97 24.01 -9.42 8.93
C MET A 97 23.64 -9.69 10.41
N ASP A 98 24.31 -10.68 11.03
CA ASP A 98 24.06 -10.99 12.45
C ASP A 98 24.08 -9.73 13.34
N GLY A 99 23.00 -9.49 14.07
CA GLY A 99 22.75 -8.27 14.84
C GLY A 99 21.95 -7.19 14.09
N ILE A 100 21.39 -7.50 12.91
CA ILE A 100 20.50 -6.56 12.21
C ILE A 100 19.16 -6.41 12.93
N GLU A 101 18.64 -5.18 12.91
CA GLU A 101 17.27 -4.85 13.31
C GLU A 101 16.57 -4.13 12.15
N ILE A 102 15.36 -4.55 11.82
CA ILE A 102 14.53 -3.95 10.77
C ILE A 102 13.19 -3.59 11.40
N ILE A 103 12.85 -2.31 11.42
CA ILE A 103 11.52 -1.84 11.81
C ILE A 103 10.74 -1.59 10.53
N ILE A 104 9.54 -2.17 10.46
CA ILE A 104 8.64 -2.04 9.32
C ILE A 104 7.38 -1.35 9.82
N ASP A 105 7.15 -0.12 9.41
CA ASP A 105 5.89 0.57 9.60
C ASP A 105 5.10 0.48 8.30
N TYR A 106 3.85 -0.02 8.35
CA TYR A 106 3.07 -0.28 7.15
C TYR A 106 1.59 0.01 7.32
N THR A 107 0.97 0.38 6.21
CA THR A 107 -0.48 0.35 6.00
C THR A 107 -0.78 -0.79 5.04
N ASP A 108 -1.80 -1.58 5.33
CA ASP A 108 -2.25 -2.71 4.53
C ASP A 108 -3.75 -2.60 4.27
N TYR A 109 -4.19 -2.78 3.02
CA TYR A 109 -5.59 -2.68 2.66
C TYR A 109 -5.98 -3.68 1.57
N GLU A 110 -7.23 -4.15 1.64
CA GLU A 110 -7.77 -5.15 0.75
C GLU A 110 -9.20 -4.81 0.35
N PHE A 111 -9.39 -4.48 -0.92
CA PHE A 111 -10.71 -4.12 -1.46
C PHE A 111 -11.69 -5.31 -1.48
N GLY A 112 -11.20 -6.53 -1.66
CA GLY A 112 -12.04 -7.73 -1.69
C GLY A 112 -12.72 -8.05 -0.37
N ASN A 113 -12.03 -7.83 0.74
CA ASN A 113 -12.54 -8.02 2.11
C ASN A 113 -12.93 -6.70 2.78
N MET A 114 -12.74 -5.58 2.09
CA MET A 114 -13.08 -4.24 2.60
C MET A 114 -12.45 -3.94 3.96
N PHE A 115 -11.16 -4.24 4.13
CA PHE A 115 -10.42 -3.85 5.34
C PHE A 115 -9.24 -2.94 5.02
N ILE A 116 -8.86 -2.14 6.00
CA ILE A 116 -7.61 -1.37 6.05
C ILE A 116 -7.05 -1.41 7.46
N GLY A 117 -5.74 -1.42 7.58
CA GLY A 117 -5.09 -1.39 8.88
C GLY A 117 -3.68 -0.86 8.81
N ALA A 118 -3.14 -0.54 9.97
CA ALA A 118 -1.73 -0.18 10.12
C ALA A 118 -1.03 -1.12 11.07
N GLY A 119 0.22 -1.39 10.79
CA GLY A 119 1.04 -2.27 11.60
C GLY A 119 2.45 -1.74 11.78
N ARG A 120 3.08 -2.27 12.80
CA ARG A 120 4.51 -2.10 13.05
C ARG A 120 5.12 -3.44 13.38
N ALA A 121 6.10 -3.86 12.60
CA ALA A 121 6.86 -5.06 12.86
C ALA A 121 8.33 -4.75 13.19
N LEU A 122 8.89 -5.57 14.06
CA LEU A 122 10.33 -5.64 14.31
C LEU A 122 10.82 -7.01 13.85
N VAL A 123 11.68 -7.04 12.84
CA VAL A 123 12.43 -8.21 12.41
C VAL A 123 13.85 -8.07 12.91
N SER A 124 14.33 -9.08 13.62
CA SER A 124 15.71 -9.11 14.12
C SER A 124 16.34 -10.47 13.87
N TYR A 125 17.63 -10.46 13.55
CA TYR A 125 18.43 -11.68 13.48
C TYR A 125 19.57 -11.62 14.47
N HIS A 126 19.65 -12.62 15.32
CA HIS A 126 20.73 -12.73 16.29
C HIS A 126 21.01 -14.20 16.65
N THR A 127 22.28 -14.59 16.58
CA THR A 127 22.77 -15.93 16.96
C THR A 127 21.93 -17.04 16.31
N ASP A 128 21.90 -17.06 14.97
CA ASP A 128 21.19 -18.04 14.13
C ASP A 128 19.66 -18.08 14.35
N THR A 129 19.08 -17.01 14.87
CA THR A 129 17.65 -16.94 15.12
C THR A 129 17.05 -15.66 14.51
N VAL A 130 16.06 -15.84 13.63
CA VAL A 130 15.16 -14.78 13.20
C VAL A 130 14.05 -14.64 14.23
N LYS A 131 13.67 -13.42 14.55
CA LYS A 131 12.51 -13.12 15.36
C LYS A 131 11.70 -12.01 14.73
N VAL A 132 10.41 -12.27 14.54
CA VAL A 132 9.42 -11.28 14.11
C VAL A 132 8.48 -10.97 15.26
N VAL A 133 8.28 -9.69 15.52
CA VAL A 133 7.25 -9.20 16.45
C VAL A 133 6.43 -8.19 15.69
N ASP A 134 5.17 -8.49 15.46
CA ASP A 134 4.25 -7.64 14.72
C ASP A 134 3.07 -7.21 15.58
N THR A 135 2.59 -6.01 15.33
CA THR A 135 1.35 -5.44 15.87
C THR A 135 0.56 -4.86 14.71
N PHE A 136 -0.66 -5.34 14.53
CA PHE A 136 -1.53 -4.90 13.44
C PHE A 136 -2.91 -4.58 14.00
N ASP A 137 -3.43 -3.41 13.65
CA ASP A 137 -4.78 -2.95 13.99
C ASP A 137 -5.52 -2.58 12.71
N SER A 138 -6.76 -3.05 12.56
CA SER A 138 -7.51 -2.91 11.32
C SER A 138 -8.96 -2.53 11.58
N GLU A 139 -9.56 -1.85 10.60
CA GLU A 139 -10.96 -1.45 10.56
C GLU A 139 -11.57 -1.64 9.15
N ASP A 140 -12.85 -1.31 9.00
CA ASP A 140 -13.52 -1.38 7.71
C ASP A 140 -12.92 -0.36 6.73
N LEU A 141 -12.70 -0.82 5.49
CA LEU A 141 -12.19 0.02 4.41
C LEU A 141 -13.31 0.94 3.90
N THR A 142 -13.14 2.23 4.13
CA THR A 142 -13.99 3.32 3.65
C THR A 142 -13.12 4.38 2.98
N LEU A 143 -13.71 5.32 2.24
CA LEU A 143 -12.94 6.45 1.71
C LEU A 143 -12.24 7.22 2.83
N GLU A 144 -12.91 7.42 3.96
CA GLU A 144 -12.35 8.14 5.11
C GLU A 144 -11.16 7.40 5.70
N SER A 145 -11.29 6.09 5.96
CA SER A 145 -10.18 5.30 6.50
C SER A 145 -9.02 5.19 5.49
N PHE A 146 -9.31 5.04 4.18
CA PHE A 146 -8.30 4.98 3.12
C PHE A 146 -7.41 6.24 3.10
N ILE A 147 -8.02 7.43 3.22
CA ILE A 147 -7.29 8.70 3.29
C ILE A 147 -6.56 8.84 4.63
N ASN A 148 -7.22 8.53 5.75
CA ASN A 148 -6.66 8.68 7.10
C ASN A 148 -5.43 7.81 7.35
N TYR A 149 -5.39 6.60 6.78
CA TYR A 149 -4.24 5.70 6.86
C TYR A 149 -3.14 6.03 5.83
N GLY A 150 -3.37 7.03 4.95
CA GLY A 150 -2.41 7.42 3.94
C GLY A 150 -2.23 6.38 2.82
N ALA A 151 -3.23 5.52 2.59
CA ALA A 151 -3.21 4.51 1.53
C ALA A 151 -3.33 5.15 0.14
N GLY A 152 -3.97 6.31 0.04
CA GLY A 152 -4.13 7.10 -1.17
C GLY A 152 -5.05 8.30 -0.97
N ASP A 153 -5.43 8.94 -2.06
CA ASP A 153 -6.37 10.04 -2.11
C ASP A 153 -7.75 9.61 -2.67
N GLU A 154 -8.67 10.56 -2.79
CA GLU A 154 -10.02 10.30 -3.30
C GLU A 154 -10.01 9.86 -4.78
N GLU A 155 -9.11 10.39 -5.60
CA GLU A 155 -8.99 10.03 -7.01
C GLU A 155 -8.56 8.56 -7.17
N MET A 156 -7.53 8.16 -6.44
CA MET A 156 -7.07 6.77 -6.37
C MET A 156 -8.16 5.84 -5.84
N TRP A 157 -8.91 6.26 -4.81
CA TRP A 157 -10.05 5.50 -4.30
C TRP A 157 -11.11 5.24 -5.36
N LYS A 158 -11.51 6.29 -6.11
CA LYS A 158 -12.52 6.17 -7.18
C LYS A 158 -12.04 5.21 -8.28
N GLU A 159 -10.78 5.35 -8.71
CA GLU A 159 -10.19 4.46 -9.71
C GLU A 159 -10.22 2.99 -9.25
N MET A 160 -9.79 2.70 -8.04
CA MET A 160 -9.74 1.34 -7.50
C MET A 160 -11.12 0.73 -7.25
N MET A 161 -12.12 1.56 -6.89
CA MET A 161 -13.52 1.14 -6.71
C MET A 161 -14.30 1.06 -8.03
N GLY A 162 -13.70 1.48 -9.15
CA GLY A 162 -14.37 1.53 -10.46
C GLY A 162 -15.50 2.56 -10.49
N ILE A 163 -15.37 3.64 -9.73
CA ILE A 163 -16.33 4.76 -9.70
C ILE A 163 -15.89 5.71 -10.80
N ASP A 164 -16.49 5.58 -12.00
CA ASP A 164 -16.31 6.56 -13.06
C ASP A 164 -16.95 7.89 -12.63
N ASP A 165 -16.20 8.98 -12.70
CA ASP A 165 -16.76 10.32 -12.71
C ASP A 165 -17.51 10.51 -14.04
N GLU A 166 -18.64 9.80 -14.25
CA GLU A 166 -19.60 10.24 -15.23
C GLU A 166 -20.04 11.62 -14.75
N GLU A 167 -19.44 12.66 -15.32
CA GLU A 167 -19.99 13.99 -15.29
C GLU A 167 -21.48 13.84 -15.55
N ASP A 168 -22.30 14.21 -14.55
CA ASP A 168 -23.69 14.55 -14.77
C ASP A 168 -23.71 15.68 -15.82
N HIS A 169 -23.61 15.31 -17.08
CA HIS A 169 -24.11 16.10 -18.18
C HIS A 169 -25.62 16.13 -17.99
N PHE A 170 -26.03 16.90 -16.98
CA PHE A 170 -27.38 17.41 -16.91
C PHE A 170 -27.56 18.22 -18.21
N ASP A 171 -28.12 17.56 -19.20
CA ASP A 171 -28.48 18.16 -20.46
C ASP A 171 -29.59 19.18 -20.19
N GLU A 172 -29.14 20.42 -19.84
CA GLU A 172 -30.01 21.59 -19.69
C GLU A 172 -30.82 21.92 -20.98
N SER A 173 -30.68 21.11 -22.03
CA SER A 173 -31.36 21.35 -23.30
C SER A 173 -32.77 20.75 -23.39
N LYS A 174 -33.31 20.13 -22.32
CA LYS A 174 -34.65 19.52 -22.32
C LYS A 174 -35.74 20.21 -21.55
N GLU A 175 -35.50 21.37 -20.96
CA GLU A 175 -36.55 22.16 -20.26
C GLU A 175 -36.87 23.45 -20.97
N VAL A 176 -37.07 23.45 -22.27
CA VAL A 176 -37.82 24.54 -22.96
C VAL A 176 -38.62 23.93 -24.09
N LEU A 177 -39.70 23.27 -23.76
CA LEU A 177 -40.85 23.12 -24.70
C LEU A 177 -42.12 22.81 -23.90
N GLU A 178 -43.06 23.70 -24.11
CA GLU A 178 -44.51 23.53 -23.91
C GLU A 178 -45.11 24.15 -22.65
N ASP A 179 -45.21 25.49 -22.72
CA ASP A 179 -46.45 26.16 -22.35
C ASP A 179 -46.90 26.96 -23.58
N GLN A 180 -47.63 26.34 -24.49
CA GLN A 180 -48.45 27.04 -25.47
C GLN A 180 -49.91 26.85 -25.11
N ASP A 181 -50.42 27.90 -24.60
CA ASP A 181 -51.77 28.39 -24.60
C ASP A 181 -52.80 27.56 -25.40
N GLU A 182 -53.74 26.91 -24.71
CA GLU A 182 -55.08 26.68 -25.23
C GLU A 182 -56.10 27.62 -24.61
N GLU A 183 -56.45 28.63 -25.38
CA GLU A 183 -57.61 29.49 -25.10
C GLU A 183 -58.91 28.70 -25.04
N PRO A 184 -59.83 28.98 -24.14
CA PRO A 184 -61.16 28.36 -24.14
C PRO A 184 -62.06 29.04 -25.16
N ASN A 185 -62.40 28.31 -26.17
CA ASN A 185 -63.39 28.73 -27.17
C ASN A 185 -64.77 28.64 -26.60
N SER A 186 -65.36 29.83 -26.29
CA SER A 186 -66.76 30.03 -26.00
C SER A 186 -67.61 29.87 -27.24
N LEU A 187 -68.54 28.92 -27.22
CA LEU A 187 -69.70 28.95 -28.14
C LEU A 187 -70.97 28.57 -27.40
N THR A 188 -71.68 29.65 -26.98
CA THR A 188 -73.12 29.72 -26.76
C THR A 188 -73.94 29.23 -27.97
N LYS A 189 -74.92 28.37 -27.74
CA LYS A 189 -76.26 28.39 -28.42
C LYS A 189 -77.20 27.51 -27.64
N SER A 190 -78.06 28.02 -26.94
CA SER A 190 -79.51 28.41 -27.07
C SER A 190 -80.39 27.41 -27.86
N LEU A 191 -81.61 27.18 -27.22
CA LEU A 191 -82.88 26.69 -27.77
C LEU A 191 -83.14 25.16 -27.69
N LYS A 192 -84.08 24.73 -26.96
CA LYS A 192 -85.48 24.88 -26.60
C LYS A 192 -85.81 23.92 -25.49
#